data_997faebe1c59e81964d1cb168442a3c7
#
_entry.id   997faebe1c59e81964d1cb168442a3c7
#
_cell.length_a   1.000
_cell.length_b   1.000
_cell.length_c   1.000
_cell.angle_alpha   90.00
_cell.angle_beta   90.00
_cell.angle_gamma   90.00
#
_symmetry.space_group_name_H-M   'P 1'
#
loop_
_entity.id
_entity.type
_entity.pdbx_description
1 polymer ?
#
loop_
_entity_poly.entity_id
_entity_poly.type
_entity_poly.pdbx_seq_one_letter_code
_entity_poly.pdbx_strand_id
1 'polypeptide(L)'
;MKDILIKDARVVNEGKILRDTSILIRNGIIEKIFRDEVPANILAQSEVIDASGKLLLPGIIDDQVHFRDPGLTHKGDIETESRAAISGGITSYMEMPNTIPQATTQDLVEQKFQRASEVSLANYSFYIGATNDNLEELLKTDPSKVCGVKVFMGSSTGNMLVDNPETLSALFSKSKMLIATHCEDEQIIQANIALAREKYGEEVPMSEHSKIRDTNACFKSTSKAVELAKKYGTRLHVLHLSTAGEIALFEAGPVKNKKITNEVCVHHLWFTEADYEKHGTHIKWNPSIKSANDRLALIKGVNENRIDVIATDHAPHTLGEKDQTYFKSPSGGPLVQHSLVAMLEMSRHGKISIEKVVEKMCHTPADLFGIEKRGYIRKGYKADLVIVDAARWTVTKENIVSKCGWSPFEGESFYYFVNQTFVNGNLVYENNNPNTTGTFYEGIKGERLTFNRNHS
;
A
#
# COMPACT_ATOMS: atom_id res chain seq x y z
N MET A 1 0.11 27.31 16.38
CA MET A 1 1.30 26.45 16.36
C MET A 1 2.48 27.26 15.85
N LYS A 2 3.69 26.97 16.32
CA LYS A 2 4.93 27.55 15.79
C LYS A 2 5.19 26.96 14.39
N ASP A 3 5.72 27.78 13.47
CA ASP A 3 6.14 27.25 12.17
C ASP A 3 7.24 26.20 12.36
N ILE A 4 7.30 25.17 11.50
CA ILE A 4 8.34 24.15 11.50
C ILE A 4 9.22 24.37 10.29
N LEU A 5 10.54 24.37 10.48
CA LEU A 5 11.53 24.44 9.41
C LEU A 5 12.37 23.16 9.41
N ILE A 6 12.13 22.29 8.43
CA ILE A 6 13.02 21.14 8.15
C ILE A 6 14.18 21.70 7.32
N LYS A 7 15.40 21.63 7.88
CA LYS A 7 16.58 22.33 7.35
C LYS A 7 17.58 21.37 6.70
N ASP A 8 18.15 21.79 5.55
CA ASP A 8 19.31 21.18 4.87
C ASP A 8 19.14 19.68 4.49
N ALA A 9 17.92 19.27 4.13
CA ALA A 9 17.61 17.91 3.74
C ALA A 9 18.05 17.56 2.30
N ARG A 10 18.20 16.27 2.04
CA ARG A 10 18.25 15.69 0.68
C ARG A 10 16.83 15.35 0.25
N VAL A 11 16.15 16.28 -0.41
CA VAL A 11 14.75 16.11 -0.85
C VAL A 11 14.69 15.25 -2.09
N VAL A 12 13.92 14.15 -2.05
CA VAL A 12 13.62 13.30 -3.21
C VAL A 12 12.20 13.57 -3.66
N ASN A 13 12.03 14.23 -4.79
CA ASN A 13 10.74 14.64 -5.30
C ASN A 13 10.78 14.82 -6.82
N GLU A 14 9.71 14.43 -7.51
CA GLU A 14 9.53 14.63 -8.95
C GLU A 14 10.73 14.18 -9.81
N GLY A 15 11.23 12.97 -9.50
CA GLY A 15 12.33 12.34 -10.24
C GLY A 15 13.72 13.01 -10.01
N LYS A 16 13.88 13.80 -8.94
CA LYS A 16 15.12 14.52 -8.63
C LYS A 16 15.50 14.38 -7.17
N ILE A 17 16.80 14.42 -6.91
CA ILE A 17 17.36 14.59 -5.56
C ILE A 17 17.93 16.00 -5.45
N LEU A 18 17.31 16.82 -4.60
CA LEU A 18 17.73 18.19 -4.32
C LEU A 18 18.48 18.20 -2.98
N ARG A 19 19.74 18.63 -2.99
CA ARG A 19 20.57 18.70 -1.78
C ARG A 19 20.37 20.05 -1.07
N ASP A 20 20.69 20.07 0.20
CA ASP A 20 20.72 21.29 1.03
C ASP A 20 19.42 22.11 0.90
N THR A 21 18.29 21.42 0.83
CA THR A 21 16.98 22.00 0.63
C THR A 21 16.22 22.08 1.94
N SER A 22 15.66 23.26 2.25
CA SER A 22 14.90 23.47 3.49
C SER A 22 13.42 23.70 3.19
N ILE A 23 12.55 23.17 4.04
CA ILE A 23 11.08 23.21 3.88
C ILE A 23 10.47 23.94 5.07
N LEU A 24 9.77 25.04 4.82
CA LEU A 24 8.97 25.73 5.83
C LEU A 24 7.54 25.19 5.81
N ILE A 25 7.09 24.73 6.95
CA ILE A 25 5.72 24.24 7.20
C ILE A 25 5.00 25.30 8.04
N ARG A 26 3.83 25.73 7.58
CA ARG A 26 2.95 26.67 8.28
C ARG A 26 1.50 26.22 8.13
N ASN A 27 0.76 26.15 9.25
CA ASN A 27 -0.64 25.76 9.25
C ASN A 27 -0.92 24.44 8.51
N GLY A 28 -0.04 23.46 8.67
CA GLY A 28 -0.18 22.11 8.10
C GLY A 28 0.18 21.98 6.63
N ILE A 29 0.63 23.08 5.98
CA ILE A 29 0.99 23.08 4.55
C ILE A 29 2.46 23.46 4.33
N ILE A 30 3.00 23.03 3.19
CA ILE A 30 4.32 23.47 2.71
C ILE A 30 4.19 24.91 2.23
N GLU A 31 4.66 25.86 3.03
CA GLU A 31 4.58 27.31 2.73
C GLU A 31 5.68 27.70 1.75
N LYS A 32 6.91 27.24 1.97
CA LYS A 32 8.05 27.60 1.14
C LYS A 32 9.12 26.52 1.10
N ILE A 33 9.77 26.41 -0.05
CA ILE A 33 10.93 25.55 -0.31
C ILE A 33 12.12 26.47 -0.58
N PHE A 34 13.17 26.35 0.23
CA PHE A 34 14.41 27.10 0.09
C PHE A 34 15.48 26.20 -0.52
N ARG A 35 16.14 26.70 -1.55
CA ARG A 35 17.32 26.09 -2.18
C ARG A 35 18.60 26.88 -1.90
N ASP A 36 18.41 28.05 -1.33
CA ASP A 36 19.45 28.97 -0.90
C ASP A 36 19.35 29.14 0.62
N GLU A 37 20.15 30.04 1.17
CA GLU A 37 20.15 30.30 2.62
C GLU A 37 18.76 30.73 3.13
N VAL A 38 18.35 30.13 4.25
CA VAL A 38 17.10 30.46 4.91
C VAL A 38 17.24 31.82 5.62
N PRO A 39 16.32 32.77 5.40
CA PRO A 39 16.39 34.09 6.07
C PRO A 39 16.42 33.96 7.60
N ALA A 40 17.27 34.81 8.24
CA ALA A 40 17.48 34.76 9.70
C ALA A 40 16.18 34.95 10.51
N ASN A 41 15.23 35.76 10.02
CA ASN A 41 13.94 35.93 10.67
C ASN A 41 13.07 34.67 10.63
N ILE A 42 13.16 33.84 9.60
CA ILE A 42 12.47 32.55 9.51
C ILE A 42 13.09 31.57 10.52
N LEU A 43 14.43 31.50 10.56
CA LEU A 43 15.14 30.66 11.53
C LEU A 43 14.76 30.99 12.98
N ALA A 44 14.70 32.28 13.31
CA ALA A 44 14.38 32.75 14.66
C ALA A 44 12.92 32.48 15.09
N GLN A 45 12.00 32.43 14.13
CA GLN A 45 10.56 32.28 14.39
C GLN A 45 10.06 30.83 14.28
N SER A 46 10.88 29.91 13.73
CA SER A 46 10.48 28.52 13.50
C SER A 46 11.06 27.58 14.55
N GLU A 47 10.40 26.45 14.72
CA GLU A 47 11.01 25.26 15.29
C GLU A 47 11.87 24.61 14.20
N VAL A 48 13.19 24.55 14.43
CA VAL A 48 14.15 24.09 13.42
C VAL A 48 14.45 22.60 13.68
N ILE A 49 14.24 21.78 12.65
CA ILE A 49 14.60 20.37 12.61
C ILE A 49 15.77 20.23 11.64
N ASP A 50 16.93 19.86 12.14
CA ASP A 50 18.11 19.61 11.32
C ASP A 50 17.98 18.23 10.61
N ALA A 51 17.88 18.28 9.28
CA ALA A 51 17.84 17.11 8.42
C ALA A 51 19.09 16.97 7.54
N SER A 52 20.21 17.59 7.96
CA SER A 52 21.49 17.54 7.24
C SER A 52 21.91 16.08 7.01
N GLY A 53 22.18 15.72 5.75
CA GLY A 53 22.56 14.37 5.35
C GLY A 53 21.39 13.36 5.26
N LYS A 54 20.23 13.66 5.83
CA LYS A 54 19.05 12.79 5.81
C LYS A 54 18.25 12.95 4.51
N LEU A 55 17.46 11.93 4.18
CA LEU A 55 16.51 12.00 3.08
C LEU A 55 15.21 12.62 3.59
N LEU A 56 14.60 13.49 2.78
CA LEU A 56 13.25 14.00 2.98
C LEU A 56 12.39 13.59 1.79
N LEU A 57 11.37 12.79 2.06
CA LEU A 57 10.45 12.24 1.07
C LEU A 57 9.05 12.82 1.29
N PRO A 58 8.19 12.88 0.23
CA PRO A 58 6.76 13.01 0.45
C PRO A 58 6.26 11.81 1.26
N GLY A 59 5.19 12.00 2.02
CA GLY A 59 4.55 10.90 2.72
C GLY A 59 4.10 9.81 1.76
N ILE A 60 4.34 8.56 2.14
CA ILE A 60 3.93 7.39 1.37
C ILE A 60 2.40 7.28 1.38
N ILE A 61 1.83 6.89 0.25
CA ILE A 61 0.41 6.60 0.07
C ILE A 61 0.27 5.13 -0.28
N ASP A 62 -0.33 4.35 0.61
CA ASP A 62 -0.57 2.92 0.42
C ASP A 62 -2.03 2.69 0.05
N ASP A 63 -2.28 2.27 -1.16
CA ASP A 63 -3.62 2.12 -1.71
C ASP A 63 -4.22 0.72 -1.48
N GLN A 64 -3.49 -0.17 -0.79
CA GLN A 64 -3.98 -1.50 -0.47
C GLN A 64 -3.56 -1.97 0.92
N VAL A 65 -4.45 -1.81 1.92
CA VAL A 65 -4.26 -2.32 3.27
C VAL A 65 -5.52 -2.99 3.81
N HIS A 66 -5.36 -3.86 4.83
CA HIS A 66 -6.42 -4.56 5.55
C HIS A 66 -6.19 -4.37 7.06
N PHE A 67 -6.65 -3.27 7.64
CA PHE A 67 -6.47 -2.94 9.06
C PHE A 67 -7.42 -3.71 10.00
N ARG A 68 -8.31 -4.53 9.44
CA ARG A 68 -9.13 -5.49 10.18
C ARG A 68 -10.25 -4.91 11.04
N ASP A 69 -10.44 -3.60 11.06
CA ASP A 69 -11.46 -2.92 11.85
C ASP A 69 -12.63 -2.48 10.94
N PRO A 70 -13.87 -2.88 11.26
CA PRO A 70 -14.33 -3.64 12.43
C PRO A 70 -14.26 -5.17 12.30
N GLY A 71 -14.49 -5.83 13.43
CA GLY A 71 -14.85 -7.25 13.55
C GLY A 71 -13.69 -8.26 13.57
N LEU A 72 -12.47 -7.85 13.17
CA LEU A 72 -11.28 -8.71 13.18
C LEU A 72 -10.14 -8.08 14.00
N THR A 73 -10.50 -7.23 14.95
CA THR A 73 -9.58 -6.35 15.69
C THR A 73 -8.56 -7.08 16.58
N HIS A 74 -8.73 -8.39 16.79
CA HIS A 74 -7.72 -9.22 17.45
C HIS A 74 -6.41 -9.35 16.63
N LYS A 75 -6.48 -9.16 15.30
CA LYS A 75 -5.33 -9.23 14.38
C LYS A 75 -4.65 -7.89 14.18
N GLY A 76 -5.41 -6.82 14.19
CA GLY A 76 -5.05 -5.44 13.95
C GLY A 76 -6.30 -4.57 13.98
N ASP A 77 -6.16 -3.27 14.21
CA ASP A 77 -7.25 -2.29 14.14
C ASP A 77 -6.74 -0.97 13.54
N ILE A 78 -7.65 -0.04 13.22
CA ILE A 78 -7.26 1.23 12.59
C ILE A 78 -6.28 2.01 13.47
N GLU A 79 -6.43 1.96 14.80
CA GLU A 79 -5.53 2.66 15.71
C GLU A 79 -4.11 2.08 15.66
N THR A 80 -3.97 0.78 15.85
CA THR A 80 -2.67 0.12 15.92
C THR A 80 -1.96 0.06 14.57
N GLU A 81 -2.69 -0.24 13.50
CA GLU A 81 -2.07 -0.39 12.18
C GLU A 81 -1.81 0.97 11.50
N SER A 82 -2.57 2.04 11.84
CA SER A 82 -2.16 3.39 11.42
C SER A 82 -0.88 3.86 12.11
N ARG A 83 -0.60 3.44 13.36
CA ARG A 83 0.69 3.67 14.02
C ARG A 83 1.82 2.89 13.32
N ALA A 84 1.58 1.63 13.00
CA ALA A 84 2.54 0.82 12.23
C ALA A 84 2.82 1.45 10.85
N ALA A 85 1.80 1.95 10.15
CA ALA A 85 1.93 2.67 8.89
C ALA A 85 2.79 3.94 9.04
N ILE A 86 2.49 4.78 10.04
CA ILE A 86 3.25 6.00 10.34
C ILE A 86 4.72 5.70 10.66
N SER A 87 5.01 4.65 11.43
CA SER A 87 6.39 4.23 11.73
C SER A 87 7.14 3.74 10.49
N GLY A 88 6.41 3.31 9.44
CA GLY A 88 6.93 2.96 8.12
C GLY A 88 6.96 4.13 7.12
N GLY A 89 6.55 5.35 7.53
CA GLY A 89 6.51 6.53 6.65
C GLY A 89 5.25 6.62 5.79
N ILE A 90 4.26 5.76 5.99
CA ILE A 90 2.96 5.81 5.29
C ILE A 90 2.08 6.84 5.98
N THR A 91 1.82 7.96 5.32
CA THR A 91 1.02 9.07 5.84
C THR A 91 -0.43 9.02 5.39
N SER A 92 -0.73 8.19 4.40
CA SER A 92 -2.08 8.01 3.87
C SER A 92 -2.30 6.56 3.44
N TYR A 93 -3.47 6.01 3.74
CA TYR A 93 -3.82 4.65 3.34
C TYR A 93 -5.24 4.54 2.78
N MET A 94 -5.47 3.48 1.99
CA MET A 94 -6.79 3.10 1.49
C MET A 94 -7.09 1.66 1.90
N GLU A 95 -8.09 1.47 2.75
CA GLU A 95 -8.39 0.17 3.33
C GLU A 95 -9.46 -0.58 2.57
N MET A 96 -9.25 -1.88 2.45
CA MET A 96 -10.12 -2.82 1.78
C MET A 96 -11.42 -3.13 2.56
N PRO A 97 -12.51 -3.51 1.87
CA PRO A 97 -13.84 -3.62 2.47
C PRO A 97 -14.13 -4.94 3.19
N ASN A 98 -13.20 -5.92 3.18
CA ASN A 98 -13.43 -7.28 3.69
C ASN A 98 -13.27 -7.40 5.22
N THR A 99 -13.95 -6.53 5.93
CA THR A 99 -14.12 -6.52 7.40
C THR A 99 -15.38 -7.28 7.84
N ILE A 100 -15.72 -7.29 9.11
CA ILE A 100 -16.95 -7.89 9.65
C ILE A 100 -17.71 -6.85 10.49
N PRO A 101 -18.84 -6.29 9.97
CA PRO A 101 -19.43 -6.55 8.66
C PRO A 101 -18.57 -6.04 7.50
N GLN A 102 -18.80 -6.60 6.30
CA GLN A 102 -18.13 -6.16 5.07
C GLN A 102 -18.66 -4.78 4.64
N ALA A 103 -17.77 -3.87 4.23
CA ALA A 103 -18.13 -2.51 3.86
C ALA A 103 -18.76 -2.46 2.43
N THR A 104 -19.97 -2.99 2.29
CA THR A 104 -20.70 -3.14 1.00
C THR A 104 -21.85 -2.15 0.83
N THR A 105 -22.09 -1.28 1.81
CA THR A 105 -23.10 -0.21 1.76
C THR A 105 -22.49 1.14 2.14
N GLN A 106 -23.15 2.25 1.76
CA GLN A 106 -22.69 3.60 2.13
C GLN A 106 -22.56 3.77 3.65
N ASP A 107 -23.55 3.28 4.41
CA ASP A 107 -23.57 3.39 5.87
C ASP A 107 -22.39 2.64 6.50
N LEU A 108 -22.06 1.45 6.04
CA LEU A 108 -20.92 0.67 6.56
C LEU A 108 -19.58 1.33 6.21
N VAL A 109 -19.46 1.91 5.03
CA VAL A 109 -18.27 2.70 4.68
C VAL A 109 -18.15 3.94 5.55
N GLU A 110 -19.25 4.67 5.79
CA GLU A 110 -19.23 5.87 6.64
C GLU A 110 -18.91 5.56 8.11
N GLN A 111 -19.38 4.42 8.65
CA GLN A 111 -18.98 3.95 9.98
C GLN A 111 -17.46 3.77 10.10
N LYS A 112 -16.80 3.24 9.06
CA LYS A 112 -15.33 3.13 9.02
C LYS A 112 -14.68 4.51 8.98
N PHE A 113 -15.20 5.45 8.21
CA PHE A 113 -14.71 6.84 8.21
C PHE A 113 -14.85 7.49 9.59
N GLN A 114 -15.97 7.30 10.26
CA GLN A 114 -16.17 7.81 11.62
C GLN A 114 -15.14 7.19 12.58
N ARG A 115 -14.98 5.88 12.56
CA ARG A 115 -13.98 5.20 13.40
C ARG A 115 -12.57 5.74 13.15
N ALA A 116 -12.16 5.87 11.90
CA ALA A 116 -10.84 6.41 11.54
C ALA A 116 -10.65 7.86 12.01
N SER A 117 -11.69 8.69 11.96
CA SER A 117 -11.62 10.08 12.45
C SER A 117 -11.32 10.18 13.95
N GLU A 118 -11.66 9.14 14.72
CA GLU A 118 -11.44 9.08 16.15
C GLU A 118 -10.04 8.59 16.52
N VAL A 119 -9.45 7.67 15.71
CA VAL A 119 -8.26 6.91 16.14
C VAL A 119 -7.08 6.94 15.19
N SER A 120 -7.28 7.20 13.88
CA SER A 120 -6.20 7.11 12.89
C SER A 120 -5.20 8.25 13.01
N LEU A 121 -3.90 7.93 13.10
CA LEU A 121 -2.81 8.90 12.98
C LEU A 121 -2.50 9.25 11.51
N ALA A 122 -2.73 8.33 10.58
CA ALA A 122 -2.55 8.54 9.15
C ALA A 122 -3.83 9.03 8.49
N ASN A 123 -3.72 9.75 7.36
CA ASN A 123 -4.85 10.09 6.52
C ASN A 123 -5.46 8.83 5.90
N TYR A 124 -6.77 8.82 5.61
CA TYR A 124 -7.47 7.58 5.30
C TYR A 124 -8.53 7.72 4.23
N SER A 125 -8.73 6.63 3.50
CA SER A 125 -9.94 6.35 2.74
C SER A 125 -10.27 4.86 2.77
N PHE A 126 -11.46 4.51 2.31
CA PHE A 126 -11.98 3.15 2.30
C PHE A 126 -12.56 2.82 0.93
N TYR A 127 -12.38 1.57 0.48
CA TYR A 127 -13.09 1.05 -0.66
C TYR A 127 -14.49 0.60 -0.25
N ILE A 128 -15.46 0.79 -1.14
CA ILE A 128 -16.73 0.08 -1.05
C ILE A 128 -16.61 -1.26 -1.78
N GLY A 129 -17.09 -2.33 -1.15
CA GLY A 129 -16.99 -3.68 -1.69
C GLY A 129 -18.14 -4.02 -2.63
N ALA A 130 -17.80 -4.62 -3.77
CA ALA A 130 -18.78 -5.21 -4.66
C ALA A 130 -19.20 -6.62 -4.21
N THR A 131 -20.48 -6.95 -4.44
CA THR A 131 -21.04 -8.30 -4.35
C THR A 131 -21.83 -8.58 -5.63
N ASN A 132 -22.31 -9.80 -5.80
CA ASN A 132 -23.18 -10.11 -6.95
C ASN A 132 -24.52 -9.32 -6.93
N ASP A 133 -24.94 -8.73 -5.80
CA ASP A 133 -26.27 -8.22 -5.58
C ASP A 133 -26.35 -6.72 -5.23
N ASN A 134 -25.22 -6.00 -5.07
CA ASN A 134 -25.23 -4.62 -4.54
C ASN A 134 -24.93 -3.51 -5.56
N LEU A 135 -25.10 -3.78 -6.86
CA LEU A 135 -24.76 -2.81 -7.93
C LEU A 135 -25.41 -1.44 -7.73
N GLU A 136 -26.69 -1.39 -7.37
CA GLU A 136 -27.40 -0.12 -7.18
C GLU A 136 -26.81 0.70 -6.02
N GLU A 137 -26.33 0.02 -4.99
CA GLU A 137 -25.63 0.66 -3.85
C GLU A 137 -24.29 1.24 -4.30
N LEU A 138 -23.53 0.49 -5.10
CA LEU A 138 -22.27 0.97 -5.65
C LEU A 138 -22.43 2.22 -6.52
N LEU A 139 -23.51 2.31 -7.29
CA LEU A 139 -23.80 3.44 -8.17
C LEU A 139 -24.16 4.75 -7.41
N LYS A 140 -24.52 4.67 -6.13
CA LYS A 140 -24.75 5.84 -5.26
C LYS A 140 -23.46 6.44 -4.70
N THR A 141 -22.33 5.75 -4.85
CA THR A 141 -21.05 6.16 -4.23
C THR A 141 -20.56 7.48 -4.80
N ASP A 142 -20.27 8.42 -3.90
CA ASP A 142 -19.68 9.72 -4.25
C ASP A 142 -18.18 9.57 -4.57
N PRO A 143 -17.76 9.78 -5.85
CA PRO A 143 -16.39 9.58 -6.26
C PRO A 143 -15.41 10.61 -5.69
N SER A 144 -15.90 11.69 -5.09
CA SER A 144 -15.04 12.69 -4.41
C SER A 144 -14.69 12.30 -2.97
N LYS A 145 -15.38 11.29 -2.38
CA LYS A 145 -15.28 10.91 -0.97
C LYS A 145 -14.75 9.50 -0.74
N VAL A 146 -14.88 8.61 -1.71
CA VAL A 146 -14.51 7.19 -1.62
C VAL A 146 -13.46 6.87 -2.67
N CYS A 147 -12.40 6.17 -2.28
CA CYS A 147 -11.27 5.92 -3.17
C CYS A 147 -11.62 5.05 -4.39
N GLY A 148 -12.48 4.05 -4.25
CA GLY A 148 -12.86 3.17 -5.35
C GLY A 148 -13.84 2.08 -4.96
N VAL A 149 -14.19 1.27 -5.94
CA VAL A 149 -14.96 0.02 -5.76
C VAL A 149 -13.98 -1.14 -5.78
N LYS A 150 -13.99 -1.97 -4.73
CA LYS A 150 -13.19 -3.20 -4.69
C LYS A 150 -13.99 -4.39 -5.19
N VAL A 151 -13.41 -5.13 -6.12
CA VAL A 151 -13.97 -6.36 -6.68
C VAL A 151 -13.02 -7.52 -6.45
N PHE A 152 -13.51 -8.57 -5.83
CA PHE A 152 -12.80 -9.86 -5.74
C PHE A 152 -13.27 -10.76 -6.89
N MET A 153 -12.44 -10.94 -7.90
CA MET A 153 -12.70 -11.85 -9.04
C MET A 153 -12.20 -13.28 -8.76
N GLY A 154 -11.75 -13.55 -7.55
CA GLY A 154 -11.30 -14.82 -7.00
C GLY A 154 -10.90 -14.63 -5.53
N SER A 155 -10.73 -15.73 -4.77
CA SER A 155 -10.18 -15.71 -3.41
C SER A 155 -10.77 -14.67 -2.48
N SER A 156 -12.07 -14.71 -2.26
CA SER A 156 -12.74 -13.81 -1.33
C SER A 156 -13.13 -14.50 -0.04
N THR A 157 -13.29 -13.71 1.03
CA THR A 157 -13.92 -14.11 2.28
C THR A 157 -15.38 -13.67 2.30
N GLY A 158 -16.26 -14.55 2.75
CA GLY A 158 -17.70 -14.29 2.82
C GLY A 158 -18.35 -14.14 1.43
N ASN A 159 -19.31 -13.21 1.29
CA ASN A 159 -20.13 -13.01 0.08
C ASN A 159 -19.54 -11.97 -0.91
N MET A 160 -18.22 -11.76 -0.90
CA MET A 160 -17.60 -10.72 -1.73
C MET A 160 -17.00 -11.24 -3.04
N LEU A 161 -17.13 -12.54 -3.35
CA LEU A 161 -16.73 -13.04 -4.66
C LEU A 161 -17.74 -12.56 -5.72
N VAL A 162 -17.23 -11.85 -6.73
CA VAL A 162 -18.02 -11.42 -7.89
C VAL A 162 -17.58 -12.25 -9.09
N ASP A 163 -18.24 -13.36 -9.30
CA ASP A 163 -17.94 -14.32 -10.37
C ASP A 163 -19.01 -14.36 -11.46
N ASN A 164 -20.19 -13.78 -11.19
CA ASN A 164 -21.28 -13.67 -12.17
C ASN A 164 -20.89 -12.75 -13.33
N PRO A 165 -20.83 -13.25 -14.60
CA PRO A 165 -20.41 -12.46 -15.75
C PRO A 165 -21.33 -11.27 -16.05
N GLU A 166 -22.62 -11.38 -15.75
CA GLU A 166 -23.62 -10.33 -15.99
C GLU A 166 -23.43 -9.20 -15.00
N THR A 167 -23.21 -9.53 -13.71
CA THR A 167 -22.88 -8.55 -12.66
C THR A 167 -21.58 -7.83 -12.97
N LEU A 168 -20.50 -8.53 -13.33
CA LEU A 168 -19.25 -7.92 -13.75
C LEU A 168 -19.46 -6.98 -14.95
N SER A 169 -20.15 -7.43 -15.98
CA SER A 169 -20.45 -6.63 -17.17
C SER A 169 -21.25 -5.37 -16.82
N ALA A 170 -22.25 -5.49 -15.96
CA ALA A 170 -23.09 -4.37 -15.50
C ALA A 170 -22.26 -3.39 -14.65
N LEU A 171 -21.42 -3.87 -13.74
CA LEU A 171 -20.55 -3.05 -12.90
C LEU A 171 -19.56 -2.27 -13.75
N PHE A 172 -18.81 -2.94 -14.65
CA PHE A 172 -17.84 -2.28 -15.51
C PHE A 172 -18.46 -1.28 -16.48
N SER A 173 -19.68 -1.55 -16.98
CA SER A 173 -20.37 -0.63 -17.91
C SER A 173 -20.97 0.60 -17.25
N LYS A 174 -21.35 0.53 -15.97
CA LYS A 174 -22.12 1.59 -15.29
C LYS A 174 -21.32 2.36 -14.25
N SER A 175 -20.22 1.78 -13.71
CA SER A 175 -19.43 2.43 -12.66
C SER A 175 -18.73 3.69 -13.17
N LYS A 176 -18.89 4.79 -12.43
CA LYS A 176 -18.10 6.02 -12.60
C LYS A 176 -16.87 6.05 -11.71
N MET A 177 -16.74 5.06 -10.81
CA MET A 177 -15.63 4.91 -9.89
C MET A 177 -14.49 4.17 -10.55
N LEU A 178 -13.28 4.34 -10.01
CA LEU A 178 -12.18 3.41 -10.24
C LEU A 178 -12.57 2.06 -9.66
N ILE A 179 -12.41 1.00 -10.45
CA ILE A 179 -12.60 -0.38 -10.02
C ILE A 179 -11.24 -0.98 -9.71
N ALA A 180 -11.02 -1.37 -8.46
CA ALA A 180 -9.82 -2.09 -8.01
C ALA A 180 -10.13 -3.59 -7.91
N THR A 181 -9.32 -4.44 -8.58
CA THR A 181 -9.63 -5.87 -8.70
C THR A 181 -8.53 -6.75 -8.11
N HIS A 182 -8.93 -7.74 -7.30
CA HIS A 182 -8.15 -8.94 -7.04
C HIS A 182 -8.41 -9.93 -8.15
N CYS A 183 -7.38 -10.36 -8.87
CA CYS A 183 -7.50 -11.19 -10.07
C CYS A 183 -6.82 -12.55 -9.91
N GLU A 184 -7.59 -13.56 -9.56
CA GLU A 184 -7.22 -14.97 -9.63
C GLU A 184 -8.43 -15.79 -10.12
N ASP A 185 -8.22 -16.78 -10.99
CA ASP A 185 -9.29 -17.64 -11.50
C ASP A 185 -9.57 -18.76 -10.49
N GLU A 186 -10.74 -18.68 -9.86
CA GLU A 186 -11.13 -19.62 -8.79
C GLU A 186 -11.24 -21.07 -9.28
N GLN A 187 -11.66 -21.30 -10.52
CA GLN A 187 -11.79 -22.66 -11.08
C GLN A 187 -10.42 -23.33 -11.21
N ILE A 188 -9.41 -22.60 -11.68
CA ILE A 188 -8.03 -23.11 -11.78
C ILE A 188 -7.50 -23.40 -10.38
N ILE A 189 -7.71 -22.49 -9.42
CA ILE A 189 -7.23 -22.67 -8.03
C ILE A 189 -7.87 -23.92 -7.40
N GLN A 190 -9.18 -24.10 -7.54
CA GLN A 190 -9.87 -25.27 -6.96
C GLN A 190 -9.41 -26.59 -7.60
N ALA A 191 -9.15 -26.61 -8.91
CA ALA A 191 -8.57 -27.77 -9.59
C ALA A 191 -7.16 -28.08 -9.06
N ASN A 192 -6.31 -27.06 -8.89
CA ASN A 192 -4.97 -27.22 -8.35
C ASN A 192 -4.97 -27.66 -6.87
N ILE A 193 -5.92 -27.16 -6.06
CA ILE A 193 -6.14 -27.61 -4.68
C ILE A 193 -6.50 -29.10 -4.66
N ALA A 194 -7.38 -29.55 -5.53
CA ALA A 194 -7.77 -30.97 -5.60
C ALA A 194 -6.57 -31.88 -5.93
N LEU A 195 -5.73 -31.48 -6.89
CA LEU A 195 -4.49 -32.20 -7.23
C LEU A 195 -3.48 -32.20 -6.07
N ALA A 196 -3.35 -31.08 -5.36
CA ALA A 196 -2.47 -31.02 -4.20
C ALA A 196 -2.97 -31.91 -3.05
N ARG A 197 -4.29 -31.94 -2.80
CA ARG A 197 -4.89 -32.85 -1.80
C ARG A 197 -4.75 -34.33 -2.18
N GLU A 198 -4.92 -34.68 -3.45
CA GLU A 198 -4.69 -36.04 -3.93
C GLU A 198 -3.26 -36.49 -3.63
N LYS A 199 -2.30 -35.63 -3.82
CA LYS A 199 -0.87 -35.95 -3.66
C LYS A 199 -0.40 -35.94 -2.19
N TYR A 200 -0.86 -34.99 -1.39
CA TYR A 200 -0.32 -34.69 -0.06
C TYR A 200 -1.33 -34.80 1.08
N GLY A 201 -2.62 -35.12 0.80
CA GLY A 201 -3.68 -35.04 1.80
C GLY A 201 -3.88 -33.64 2.34
N GLU A 202 -4.04 -33.50 3.65
CA GLU A 202 -4.18 -32.19 4.33
C GLU A 202 -2.82 -31.54 4.65
N GLU A 203 -1.71 -32.28 4.53
CA GLU A 203 -0.35 -31.80 4.85
C GLU A 203 0.38 -31.27 3.61
N VAL A 204 -0.27 -30.37 2.88
CA VAL A 204 0.30 -29.73 1.69
C VAL A 204 1.49 -28.86 2.09
N PRO A 205 2.69 -29.07 1.49
CA PRO A 205 3.85 -28.22 1.77
C PRO A 205 3.63 -26.78 1.28
N MET A 206 4.18 -25.79 2.02
CA MET A 206 4.07 -24.38 1.61
C MET A 206 4.68 -24.08 0.23
N SER A 207 5.67 -24.86 -0.21
CA SER A 207 6.27 -24.76 -1.54
C SER A 207 5.29 -25.05 -2.70
N GLU A 208 4.15 -25.68 -2.41
CA GLU A 208 3.08 -25.90 -3.40
C GLU A 208 2.18 -24.67 -3.60
N HIS A 209 2.32 -23.62 -2.77
CA HIS A 209 1.44 -22.45 -2.84
C HIS A 209 1.52 -21.74 -4.20
N SER A 210 2.72 -21.59 -4.77
CA SER A 210 2.93 -21.00 -6.09
C SER A 210 2.36 -21.85 -7.25
N LYS A 211 2.22 -23.17 -7.04
CA LYS A 211 1.61 -24.09 -8.02
C LYS A 211 0.09 -24.16 -7.88
N ILE A 212 -0.43 -24.06 -6.66
CA ILE A 212 -1.86 -24.02 -6.40
C ILE A 212 -2.45 -22.71 -6.93
N ARG A 213 -1.79 -21.58 -6.62
CA ARG A 213 -2.13 -20.25 -7.12
C ARG A 213 -1.17 -19.85 -8.22
N ASP A 214 -1.28 -20.53 -9.34
CA ASP A 214 -0.31 -20.49 -10.41
C ASP A 214 -0.40 -19.20 -11.28
N THR A 215 0.53 -19.06 -12.19
CA THR A 215 0.58 -17.94 -13.12
C THR A 215 -0.62 -17.91 -14.08
N ASN A 216 -1.21 -19.07 -14.41
CA ASN A 216 -2.38 -19.16 -15.30
C ASN A 216 -3.63 -18.60 -14.61
N ALA A 217 -3.82 -18.89 -13.30
CA ALA A 217 -4.95 -18.35 -12.54
C ALA A 217 -4.92 -16.82 -12.52
N CYS A 218 -3.75 -16.22 -12.27
CA CYS A 218 -3.56 -14.77 -12.29
C CYS A 218 -3.80 -14.20 -13.70
N PHE A 219 -3.11 -14.72 -14.71
CA PHE A 219 -3.16 -14.21 -16.09
C PHE A 219 -4.58 -14.26 -16.68
N LYS A 220 -5.30 -15.37 -16.49
CA LYS A 220 -6.67 -15.54 -17.03
C LYS A 220 -7.64 -14.53 -16.42
N SER A 221 -7.59 -14.35 -15.10
CA SER A 221 -8.47 -13.40 -14.39
C SER A 221 -8.12 -11.95 -14.71
N THR A 222 -6.83 -11.59 -14.71
CA THR A 222 -6.35 -10.26 -15.09
C THR A 222 -6.72 -9.92 -16.53
N SER A 223 -6.56 -10.87 -17.48
CA SER A 223 -6.95 -10.68 -18.88
C SER A 223 -8.44 -10.35 -18.99
N LYS A 224 -9.30 -11.09 -18.27
CA LYS A 224 -10.76 -10.84 -18.25
C LYS A 224 -11.09 -9.44 -17.71
N ALA A 225 -10.44 -8.99 -16.62
CA ALA A 225 -10.66 -7.66 -16.08
C ALA A 225 -10.23 -6.56 -17.07
N VAL A 226 -9.07 -6.71 -17.71
CA VAL A 226 -8.56 -5.77 -18.72
C VAL A 226 -9.45 -5.73 -19.96
N GLU A 227 -9.95 -6.87 -20.43
CA GLU A 227 -10.90 -6.95 -21.56
C GLU A 227 -12.22 -6.21 -21.24
N LEU A 228 -12.79 -6.42 -20.05
CA LEU A 228 -13.97 -5.70 -19.60
C LEU A 228 -13.73 -4.19 -19.53
N ALA A 229 -12.59 -3.77 -18.95
CA ALA A 229 -12.24 -2.36 -18.86
C ALA A 229 -12.07 -1.71 -20.24
N LYS A 230 -11.41 -2.38 -21.17
CA LYS A 230 -11.28 -1.92 -22.57
C LYS A 230 -12.64 -1.83 -23.27
N LYS A 231 -13.48 -2.85 -23.10
CA LYS A 231 -14.83 -2.91 -23.73
C LYS A 231 -15.72 -1.75 -23.31
N TYR A 232 -15.70 -1.39 -22.03
CA TYR A 232 -16.60 -0.38 -21.47
C TYR A 232 -15.93 0.99 -21.23
N GLY A 233 -14.61 1.10 -21.43
CA GLY A 233 -13.86 2.33 -21.16
C GLY A 233 -13.73 2.65 -19.67
N THR A 234 -13.83 1.64 -18.80
CA THR A 234 -13.83 1.75 -17.33
C THR A 234 -12.44 2.03 -16.81
N ARG A 235 -12.34 2.83 -15.75
CA ARG A 235 -11.08 2.98 -14.98
C ARG A 235 -10.87 1.73 -14.14
N LEU A 236 -9.80 0.99 -14.46
CA LEU A 236 -9.42 -0.24 -13.78
C LEU A 236 -8.08 -0.09 -13.11
N HIS A 237 -7.96 -0.58 -11.88
CA HIS A 237 -6.70 -0.79 -11.19
C HIS A 237 -6.58 -2.26 -10.77
N VAL A 238 -5.63 -2.99 -11.36
CA VAL A 238 -5.39 -4.39 -11.00
C VAL A 238 -4.39 -4.43 -9.86
N LEU A 239 -4.83 -4.98 -8.72
CA LEU A 239 -4.06 -5.05 -7.49
C LEU A 239 -2.99 -6.15 -7.56
N HIS A 240 -1.89 -5.97 -6.82
CA HIS A 240 -0.86 -6.97 -6.49
C HIS A 240 -0.47 -7.92 -7.64
N LEU A 241 -0.04 -7.40 -8.82
CA LEU A 241 0.53 -8.24 -9.88
C LEU A 241 1.65 -9.13 -9.32
N SER A 242 1.65 -10.39 -9.71
CA SER A 242 2.63 -11.35 -9.20
C SER A 242 3.37 -12.14 -10.29
N THR A 243 3.03 -11.95 -11.57
CA THR A 243 3.57 -12.75 -12.69
C THR A 243 4.15 -11.91 -13.82
N ALA A 244 5.17 -12.44 -14.50
CA ALA A 244 5.73 -11.83 -15.70
C ALA A 244 4.70 -11.70 -16.84
N GLY A 245 3.81 -12.69 -16.98
CA GLY A 245 2.80 -12.72 -18.03
C GLY A 245 1.79 -11.60 -17.96
N GLU A 246 1.38 -11.22 -16.75
CA GLU A 246 0.41 -10.15 -16.52
C GLU A 246 0.92 -8.78 -16.99
N ILE A 247 2.23 -8.50 -16.86
CA ILE A 247 2.84 -7.20 -17.19
C ILE A 247 2.60 -6.81 -18.66
N ALA A 248 2.53 -7.79 -19.56
CA ALA A 248 2.28 -7.56 -20.98
C ALA A 248 0.88 -7.00 -21.28
N LEU A 249 -0.07 -7.13 -20.37
CA LEU A 249 -1.43 -6.63 -20.51
C LEU A 249 -1.53 -5.09 -20.31
N PHE A 250 -0.49 -4.47 -19.76
CA PHE A 250 -0.47 -3.06 -19.38
C PHE A 250 0.49 -2.24 -20.23
N GLU A 251 0.11 -1.01 -20.51
CA GLU A 251 0.93 -0.05 -21.25
C GLU A 251 2.00 0.57 -20.38
N ALA A 252 3.16 0.90 -20.98
CA ALA A 252 4.18 1.70 -20.31
C ALA A 252 3.82 3.20 -20.36
N GLY A 253 4.33 3.97 -19.39
CA GLY A 253 4.20 5.43 -19.42
C GLY A 253 3.57 6.03 -18.16
N PRO A 254 3.34 7.35 -18.17
CA PRO A 254 2.83 8.07 -16.99
C PRO A 254 1.38 7.69 -16.68
N VAL A 255 1.06 7.52 -15.38
CA VAL A 255 -0.25 7.07 -14.91
C VAL A 255 -1.40 7.98 -15.37
N LYS A 256 -1.17 9.29 -15.46
CA LYS A 256 -2.18 10.27 -15.90
C LYS A 256 -2.75 10.02 -17.30
N ASN A 257 -2.07 9.22 -18.10
CA ASN A 257 -2.50 8.89 -19.47
C ASN A 257 -3.18 7.52 -19.53
N LYS A 258 -3.32 6.80 -18.40
CA LYS A 258 -3.82 5.43 -18.35
C LYS A 258 -5.22 5.37 -17.73
N LYS A 259 -6.12 4.64 -18.36
CA LYS A 259 -7.38 4.20 -17.76
C LYS A 259 -7.25 2.84 -17.05
N ILE A 260 -6.32 2.02 -17.50
CA ILE A 260 -6.03 0.70 -16.95
C ILE A 260 -4.65 0.76 -16.32
N THR A 261 -4.60 0.60 -15.02
CA THR A 261 -3.42 0.71 -14.17
C THR A 261 -3.25 -0.54 -13.32
N ASN A 262 -2.13 -0.67 -12.67
CA ASN A 262 -1.82 -1.83 -11.84
C ASN A 262 -0.85 -1.47 -10.72
N GLU A 263 -0.76 -2.37 -9.75
CA GLU A 263 0.24 -2.29 -8.69
C GLU A 263 1.01 -3.60 -8.50
N VAL A 264 2.12 -3.51 -7.81
CA VAL A 264 2.86 -4.64 -7.26
C VAL A 264 3.07 -4.44 -5.78
N CYS A 265 2.98 -5.50 -4.99
CA CYS A 265 3.28 -5.39 -3.55
C CYS A 265 4.74 -5.68 -3.25
N VAL A 266 5.24 -5.06 -2.17
CA VAL A 266 6.64 -5.15 -1.74
C VAL A 266 7.11 -6.61 -1.59
N HIS A 267 6.26 -7.49 -1.05
CA HIS A 267 6.60 -8.91 -0.88
C HIS A 267 6.82 -9.65 -2.20
N HIS A 268 6.13 -9.28 -3.30
CA HIS A 268 6.36 -9.85 -4.64
C HIS A 268 7.65 -9.33 -5.29
N LEU A 269 8.14 -8.16 -4.87
CA LEU A 269 9.44 -7.62 -5.32
C LEU A 269 10.61 -8.17 -4.50
N TRP A 270 10.36 -8.60 -3.26
CA TRP A 270 11.38 -9.03 -2.31
C TRP A 270 11.61 -10.54 -2.34
N PHE A 271 10.55 -11.33 -2.11
CA PHE A 271 10.61 -12.78 -1.99
C PHE A 271 10.46 -13.51 -3.33
N THR A 272 10.83 -14.78 -3.33
CA THR A 272 10.59 -15.76 -4.40
C THR A 272 9.94 -17.01 -3.82
N GLU A 273 9.41 -17.89 -4.64
CA GLU A 273 8.84 -19.16 -4.20
C GLU A 273 9.83 -20.07 -3.45
N ALA A 274 11.14 -19.90 -3.67
CA ALA A 274 12.15 -20.62 -2.91
C ALA A 274 12.17 -20.21 -1.43
N ASP A 275 11.74 -19.00 -1.11
CA ASP A 275 11.71 -18.49 0.26
C ASP A 275 10.61 -19.14 1.11
N TYR A 276 9.64 -19.86 0.50
CA TYR A 276 8.66 -20.67 1.24
C TYR A 276 9.31 -21.76 2.10
N GLU A 277 10.49 -22.26 1.72
CA GLU A 277 11.23 -23.24 2.52
C GLU A 277 11.69 -22.63 3.86
N LYS A 278 12.13 -21.40 3.86
CA LYS A 278 12.64 -20.68 5.05
C LYS A 278 11.50 -20.07 5.89
N HIS A 279 10.55 -19.42 5.22
CA HIS A 279 9.56 -18.57 5.89
C HIS A 279 8.19 -19.24 6.06
N GLY A 280 7.95 -20.35 5.37
CA GLY A 280 6.70 -21.12 5.49
C GLY A 280 5.45 -20.26 5.26
N THR A 281 4.49 -20.39 6.14
CA THR A 281 3.21 -19.68 6.10
C THR A 281 3.33 -18.17 6.36
N HIS A 282 4.43 -17.68 6.93
CA HIS A 282 4.65 -16.25 7.19
C HIS A 282 4.73 -15.43 5.91
N ILE A 283 5.07 -16.04 4.78
CA ILE A 283 5.03 -15.37 3.46
C ILE A 283 3.91 -15.91 2.55
N LYS A 284 2.87 -16.52 3.11
CA LYS A 284 1.67 -16.95 2.38
C LYS A 284 0.78 -15.74 2.10
N TRP A 285 0.72 -15.29 0.86
CA TRP A 285 -0.20 -14.27 0.33
C TRP A 285 -1.03 -14.80 -0.83
N ASN A 286 -2.10 -14.11 -1.18
CA ASN A 286 -2.91 -14.30 -2.37
C ASN A 286 -2.94 -12.98 -3.17
N PRO A 287 -2.35 -12.95 -4.39
CA PRO A 287 -1.67 -14.04 -5.11
C PRO A 287 -0.40 -14.53 -4.42
N SER A 288 -0.03 -15.78 -4.70
CA SER A 288 1.19 -16.38 -4.17
C SER A 288 2.45 -15.65 -4.67
N ILE A 289 3.52 -15.71 -3.89
CA ILE A 289 4.86 -15.34 -4.35
C ILE A 289 5.30 -16.36 -5.40
N LYS A 290 5.84 -15.88 -6.52
CA LYS A 290 6.16 -16.65 -7.71
C LYS A 290 7.68 -16.86 -7.86
N SER A 291 8.07 -17.29 -9.04
CA SER A 291 9.47 -17.60 -9.37
C SER A 291 10.41 -16.37 -9.32
N ALA A 292 11.71 -16.63 -9.27
CA ALA A 292 12.73 -15.59 -9.38
C ALA A 292 12.62 -14.81 -10.70
N ASN A 293 12.20 -15.46 -11.80
CA ASN A 293 11.99 -14.82 -13.09
C ASN A 293 10.80 -13.87 -13.07
N ASP A 294 9.70 -14.24 -12.40
CA ASP A 294 8.55 -13.35 -12.19
C ASP A 294 8.96 -12.12 -11.38
N ARG A 295 9.69 -12.29 -10.28
CA ARG A 295 10.21 -11.17 -9.48
C ARG A 295 11.09 -10.23 -10.32
N LEU A 296 12.00 -10.75 -11.12
CA LEU A 296 12.85 -9.94 -12.00
C LEU A 296 12.03 -9.18 -13.04
N ALA A 297 11.00 -9.80 -13.60
CA ALA A 297 10.09 -9.15 -14.54
C ALA A 297 9.27 -8.04 -13.86
N LEU A 298 8.80 -8.26 -12.63
CA LEU A 298 8.09 -7.23 -11.84
C LEU A 298 9.00 -6.01 -11.58
N ILE A 299 10.24 -6.22 -11.13
CA ILE A 299 11.23 -5.15 -10.93
C ILE A 299 11.47 -4.38 -12.24
N LYS A 300 11.63 -5.09 -13.36
CA LYS A 300 11.76 -4.48 -14.69
C LYS A 300 10.51 -3.67 -15.06
N GLY A 301 9.31 -4.21 -14.80
CA GLY A 301 8.03 -3.54 -15.04
C GLY A 301 7.90 -2.22 -14.27
N VAL A 302 8.36 -2.17 -13.01
CA VAL A 302 8.44 -0.93 -12.21
C VAL A 302 9.37 0.09 -12.87
N ASN A 303 10.57 -0.33 -13.26
CA ASN A 303 11.56 0.56 -13.87
C ASN A 303 11.11 1.10 -15.24
N GLU A 304 10.37 0.32 -16.01
CA GLU A 304 9.86 0.67 -17.35
C GLU A 304 8.49 1.39 -17.33
N ASN A 305 7.95 1.72 -16.16
CA ASN A 305 6.61 2.32 -16.01
C ASN A 305 5.45 1.50 -16.59
N ARG A 306 5.59 0.18 -16.63
CA ARG A 306 4.49 -0.75 -16.89
C ARG A 306 3.72 -1.09 -15.64
N ILE A 307 4.40 -1.07 -14.48
CA ILE A 307 3.79 -1.13 -13.16
C ILE A 307 3.72 0.28 -12.60
N ASP A 308 2.54 0.65 -12.15
CA ASP A 308 2.21 2.03 -11.79
C ASP A 308 2.45 2.34 -10.32
N VAL A 309 2.06 1.45 -9.41
CA VAL A 309 2.12 1.66 -7.96
C VAL A 309 2.90 0.53 -7.28
N ILE A 310 3.56 0.86 -6.17
CA ILE A 310 4.10 -0.10 -5.21
C ILE A 310 3.30 0.06 -3.92
N ALA A 311 2.56 -0.98 -3.56
CA ALA A 311 1.70 -1.08 -2.38
C ALA A 311 2.16 -2.16 -1.41
N THR A 312 1.42 -2.40 -0.33
CA THR A 312 1.80 -3.42 0.65
C THR A 312 0.95 -4.67 0.64
N ASP A 313 -0.35 -4.57 0.41
CA ASP A 313 -1.31 -5.61 0.77
C ASP A 313 -1.12 -6.04 2.24
N HIS A 314 -0.92 -5.04 3.11
CA HIS A 314 -0.80 -5.27 4.55
C HIS A 314 -2.07 -5.93 5.09
N ALA A 315 -1.95 -7.18 5.47
CA ALA A 315 -3.06 -8.02 5.85
C ALA A 315 -2.70 -8.86 7.10
N PRO A 316 -2.62 -8.23 8.30
CA PRO A 316 -2.12 -8.89 9.50
C PRO A 316 -3.00 -10.04 9.96
N HIS A 317 -2.34 -11.07 10.48
CA HIS A 317 -2.90 -12.21 11.18
C HIS A 317 -2.04 -12.50 12.40
N THR A 318 -2.61 -13.06 13.45
CA THR A 318 -1.82 -13.47 14.62
C THR A 318 -0.86 -14.60 14.27
N LEU A 319 0.26 -14.74 15.00
CA LEU A 319 1.18 -15.86 14.81
C LEU A 319 0.49 -17.20 14.97
N GLY A 320 -0.41 -17.33 15.97
CA GLY A 320 -1.16 -18.58 16.16
C GLY A 320 -2.06 -18.95 14.98
N GLU A 321 -2.56 -17.98 14.21
CA GLU A 321 -3.27 -18.22 12.96
C GLU A 321 -2.32 -18.58 11.82
N LYS A 322 -1.13 -17.98 11.79
CA LYS A 322 -0.13 -18.26 10.74
C LYS A 322 0.57 -19.58 10.93
N ASP A 323 0.88 -19.97 12.16
CA ASP A 323 1.59 -21.21 12.50
C ASP A 323 0.66 -22.44 12.45
N GLN A 324 -0.01 -22.61 11.32
CA GLN A 324 -0.94 -23.70 11.05
C GLN A 324 -0.53 -24.43 9.76
N THR A 325 -1.20 -25.58 9.50
CA THR A 325 -1.05 -26.28 8.22
C THR A 325 -1.52 -25.41 7.05
N TYR A 326 -1.14 -25.80 5.84
CA TYR A 326 -1.41 -25.01 4.63
C TYR A 326 -2.86 -24.52 4.52
N PHE A 327 -3.84 -25.41 4.69
CA PHE A 327 -5.25 -25.03 4.53
C PHE A 327 -5.82 -24.21 5.70
N LYS A 328 -5.27 -24.36 6.88
CA LYS A 328 -5.72 -23.62 8.08
C LYS A 328 -5.07 -22.26 8.23
N SER A 329 -3.84 -22.10 7.74
CA SER A 329 -3.13 -20.81 7.79
C SER A 329 -3.77 -19.82 6.81
N PRO A 330 -4.22 -18.64 7.26
CA PRO A 330 -4.74 -17.60 6.37
C PRO A 330 -3.62 -16.96 5.54
N SER A 331 -3.99 -16.40 4.37
CA SER A 331 -3.10 -15.63 3.53
C SER A 331 -3.08 -14.16 3.97
N GLY A 332 -1.89 -13.55 3.98
CA GLY A 332 -1.61 -12.20 4.41
C GLY A 332 -0.58 -12.11 5.53
N GLY A 333 -0.02 -10.95 5.71
CA GLY A 333 0.96 -10.62 6.76
C GLY A 333 1.17 -9.11 6.90
N PRO A 334 1.85 -8.65 7.97
CA PRO A 334 2.10 -7.23 8.20
C PRO A 334 3.25 -6.72 7.33
N LEU A 335 3.06 -5.57 6.65
CA LEU A 335 4.06 -4.99 5.74
C LEU A 335 4.21 -3.48 5.84
N VAL A 336 3.21 -2.72 6.31
CA VAL A 336 3.23 -1.24 6.26
C VAL A 336 4.47 -0.64 6.94
N GLN A 337 4.92 -1.21 8.05
CA GLN A 337 6.07 -0.69 8.80
C GLN A 337 7.39 -0.82 8.03
N HIS A 338 7.57 -1.87 7.24
CA HIS A 338 8.85 -2.19 6.61
C HIS A 338 8.88 -1.97 5.10
N SER A 339 7.77 -1.55 4.49
CA SER A 339 7.66 -1.39 3.03
C SER A 339 8.66 -0.38 2.46
N LEU A 340 8.72 0.82 3.01
CA LEU A 340 9.64 1.87 2.54
C LEU A 340 11.10 1.44 2.71
N VAL A 341 11.49 0.94 3.88
CA VAL A 341 12.88 0.57 4.14
C VAL A 341 13.33 -0.61 3.27
N ALA A 342 12.45 -1.56 2.98
CA ALA A 342 12.72 -2.64 2.02
C ALA A 342 12.95 -2.09 0.60
N MET A 343 12.14 -1.15 0.14
CA MET A 343 12.31 -0.52 -1.17
C MET A 343 13.58 0.35 -1.24
N LEU A 344 13.93 1.05 -0.16
CA LEU A 344 15.20 1.79 -0.06
C LEU A 344 16.40 0.86 -0.05
N GLU A 345 16.30 -0.32 0.56
CA GLU A 345 17.36 -1.34 0.50
C GLU A 345 17.52 -1.90 -0.94
N MET A 346 16.40 -2.14 -1.64
CA MET A 346 16.45 -2.49 -3.06
C MET A 346 17.09 -1.38 -3.92
N SER A 347 16.85 -0.11 -3.55
CA SER A 347 17.49 1.04 -4.21
C SER A 347 18.99 1.05 -3.97
N ARG A 348 19.43 0.81 -2.74
CA ARG A 348 20.85 0.71 -2.37
C ARG A 348 21.58 -0.37 -3.17
N HIS A 349 20.89 -1.46 -3.47
CA HIS A 349 21.39 -2.55 -4.31
C HIS A 349 21.20 -2.32 -5.82
N GLY A 350 20.79 -1.12 -6.27
CA GLY A 350 20.67 -0.76 -7.67
C GLY A 350 19.54 -1.47 -8.44
N LYS A 351 18.55 -2.02 -7.74
CA LYS A 351 17.40 -2.70 -8.36
C LYS A 351 16.34 -1.73 -8.88
N ILE A 352 16.06 -0.70 -8.11
CA ILE A 352 15.08 0.36 -8.41
C ILE A 352 15.70 1.66 -7.88
N SER A 353 15.68 2.78 -8.63
CA SER A 353 16.24 4.04 -8.12
C SER A 353 15.36 4.62 -7.00
N ILE A 354 15.94 5.43 -6.11
CA ILE A 354 15.19 6.05 -5.01
C ILE A 354 14.12 7.01 -5.54
N GLU A 355 14.39 7.70 -6.65
CA GLU A 355 13.42 8.56 -7.31
C GLU A 355 12.22 7.75 -7.82
N LYS A 356 12.49 6.51 -8.31
CA LYS A 356 11.45 5.59 -8.75
C LYS A 356 10.65 5.04 -7.56
N VAL A 357 11.27 4.76 -6.43
CA VAL A 357 10.57 4.39 -5.19
C VAL A 357 9.60 5.49 -4.79
N VAL A 358 10.05 6.75 -4.73
CA VAL A 358 9.20 7.91 -4.40
C VAL A 358 8.10 8.11 -5.45
N GLU A 359 8.41 7.97 -6.74
CA GLU A 359 7.40 8.03 -7.80
C GLU A 359 6.29 7.01 -7.55
N LYS A 360 6.63 5.75 -7.29
CA LYS A 360 5.67 4.63 -7.22
C LYS A 360 4.92 4.53 -5.88
N MET A 361 5.49 5.04 -4.80
CA MET A 361 4.87 4.99 -3.47
C MET A 361 4.24 6.32 -3.04
N CYS A 362 4.52 7.46 -3.73
CA CYS A 362 3.98 8.75 -3.32
C CYS A 362 3.24 9.45 -4.46
N HIS A 363 3.94 9.71 -5.59
CA HIS A 363 3.40 10.54 -6.69
C HIS A 363 2.31 9.81 -7.46
N THR A 364 2.60 8.59 -7.90
CA THR A 364 1.69 7.83 -8.75
C THR A 364 0.38 7.47 -8.05
N PRO A 365 0.34 6.99 -6.81
CA PRO A 365 -0.95 6.79 -6.14
C PRO A 365 -1.73 8.10 -5.95
N ALA A 366 -1.07 9.23 -5.66
CA ALA A 366 -1.75 10.53 -5.58
C ALA A 366 -2.42 10.91 -6.91
N ASP A 367 -1.70 10.77 -8.03
CA ASP A 367 -2.21 11.09 -9.37
C ASP A 367 -3.30 10.09 -9.82
N LEU A 368 -3.08 8.79 -9.60
CA LEU A 368 -4.01 7.72 -9.97
C LEU A 368 -5.39 7.90 -9.33
N PHE A 369 -5.40 8.17 -8.03
CA PHE A 369 -6.64 8.35 -7.29
C PHE A 369 -7.17 9.78 -7.35
N GLY A 370 -6.37 10.75 -7.82
CA GLY A 370 -6.70 12.18 -7.83
C GLY A 370 -6.75 12.75 -6.42
N ILE A 371 -5.85 12.34 -5.53
CA ILE A 371 -5.80 12.82 -4.14
C ILE A 371 -5.36 14.29 -4.13
N GLU A 372 -6.15 15.14 -3.47
CA GLU A 372 -5.92 16.57 -3.50
C GLU A 372 -4.72 16.98 -2.64
N LYS A 373 -3.76 17.67 -3.26
CA LYS A 373 -2.62 18.34 -2.61
C LYS A 373 -1.79 17.46 -1.67
N ARG A 374 -1.60 16.18 -2.00
CA ARG A 374 -0.77 15.21 -1.27
C ARG A 374 0.16 14.45 -2.23
N GLY A 375 1.09 13.68 -1.71
CA GLY A 375 2.00 12.83 -2.48
C GLY A 375 3.18 13.57 -3.14
N TYR A 376 3.33 14.88 -2.92
CA TYR A 376 4.38 15.73 -3.48
C TYR A 376 4.91 16.75 -2.47
N ILE A 377 6.18 17.10 -2.59
CA ILE A 377 6.75 18.26 -1.89
C ILE A 377 6.60 19.48 -2.80
N ARG A 378 5.48 20.22 -2.66
CA ARG A 378 5.16 21.42 -3.43
C ARG A 378 4.57 22.50 -2.53
N LYS A 379 4.84 23.76 -2.85
CA LYS A 379 4.19 24.88 -2.14
C LYS A 379 2.65 24.75 -2.21
N GLY A 380 1.98 24.92 -1.06
CA GLY A 380 0.53 24.84 -0.93
C GLY A 380 -0.03 23.42 -0.80
N TYR A 381 0.84 22.39 -0.80
CA TYR A 381 0.47 21.01 -0.52
C TYR A 381 0.47 20.74 0.99
N LYS A 382 -0.31 19.77 1.43
CA LYS A 382 -0.25 19.25 2.81
C LYS A 382 1.16 18.77 3.11
N ALA A 383 1.66 19.12 4.28
CA ALA A 383 3.00 18.70 4.70
C ALA A 383 2.95 17.28 5.30
N ASP A 384 2.64 16.32 4.45
CA ASP A 384 2.82 14.89 4.71
C ASP A 384 4.23 14.53 4.27
N LEU A 385 5.14 14.35 5.22
CA LEU A 385 6.57 14.25 4.95
C LEU A 385 7.21 13.14 5.79
N VAL A 386 8.27 12.54 5.25
CA VAL A 386 9.06 11.50 5.93
C VAL A 386 10.53 11.86 5.90
N ILE A 387 11.14 11.96 7.07
CA ILE A 387 12.60 12.05 7.21
C ILE A 387 13.13 10.63 7.42
N VAL A 388 14.06 10.23 6.56
CA VAL A 388 14.73 8.94 6.62
C VAL A 388 16.20 9.14 6.93
N ASP A 389 16.69 8.44 7.93
CA ASP A 389 18.10 8.46 8.35
C ASP A 389 18.79 7.13 8.02
N ALA A 390 20.11 7.12 8.10
CA ALA A 390 20.96 6.00 7.74
C ALA A 390 21.65 5.41 8.99
N ALA A 391 21.24 4.22 9.35
CA ALA A 391 21.93 3.37 10.31
C ALA A 391 21.58 1.91 10.02
N ARG A 392 22.57 1.01 10.11
CA ARG A 392 22.31 -0.42 9.95
C ARG A 392 21.58 -0.96 11.17
N TRP A 393 20.50 -1.66 10.95
CA TRP A 393 19.67 -2.27 11.98
C TRP A 393 19.04 -3.56 11.47
N THR A 394 18.47 -4.37 12.37
CA THR A 394 17.83 -5.64 12.05
C THR A 394 16.41 -5.63 12.59
N VAL A 395 15.46 -6.16 11.80
CA VAL A 395 14.08 -6.33 12.25
C VAL A 395 14.02 -7.42 13.32
N THR A 396 13.57 -7.04 14.51
CA THR A 396 13.37 -7.93 15.65
C THR A 396 12.02 -7.66 16.30
N LYS A 397 11.58 -8.54 17.20
CA LYS A 397 10.30 -8.37 17.91
C LYS A 397 10.23 -7.05 18.69
N GLU A 398 11.35 -6.55 19.18
CA GLU A 398 11.45 -5.34 20.00
C GLU A 398 11.20 -4.06 19.20
N ASN A 399 11.34 -4.09 17.88
CA ASN A 399 11.13 -2.92 17.01
C ASN A 399 9.92 -3.05 16.08
N ILE A 400 9.08 -4.08 16.26
CA ILE A 400 7.82 -4.26 15.51
C ILE A 400 6.69 -3.52 16.22
N VAL A 401 5.95 -2.69 15.46
CA VAL A 401 4.84 -1.85 15.94
C VAL A 401 3.46 -2.49 15.68
N SER A 402 3.31 -3.23 14.57
CA SER A 402 2.03 -3.87 14.22
C SER A 402 1.51 -4.74 15.36
N LYS A 403 0.20 -4.66 15.63
CA LYS A 403 -0.47 -5.38 16.73
C LYS A 403 -0.26 -6.89 16.69
N CYS A 404 -0.14 -7.47 15.51
CA CYS A 404 0.10 -8.92 15.37
C CYS A 404 1.48 -9.37 15.86
N GLY A 405 2.42 -8.44 16.11
CA GLY A 405 3.69 -8.67 16.82
C GLY A 405 4.74 -9.46 16.05
N TRP A 406 4.66 -9.51 14.72
CA TRP A 406 5.63 -10.19 13.86
C TRP A 406 5.78 -9.47 12.50
N SER A 407 6.80 -9.83 11.73
CA SER A 407 7.04 -9.32 10.39
C SER A 407 7.64 -10.41 9.49
N PRO A 408 7.29 -10.48 8.19
CA PRO A 408 7.97 -11.39 7.26
C PRO A 408 9.44 -11.02 7.04
N PHE A 409 9.84 -9.82 7.46
CA PHE A 409 11.23 -9.34 7.42
C PHE A 409 12.01 -9.60 8.72
N GLU A 410 11.46 -10.30 9.70
CA GLU A 410 12.17 -10.60 10.95
C GLU A 410 13.49 -11.31 10.67
N GLY A 411 14.59 -10.76 11.21
CA GLY A 411 15.96 -11.20 10.93
C GLY A 411 16.63 -10.52 9.72
N GLU A 412 15.90 -9.82 8.86
CA GLU A 412 16.47 -9.03 7.77
C GLU A 412 17.10 -7.73 8.31
N SER A 413 18.18 -7.30 7.66
CA SER A 413 18.91 -6.07 8.03
C SER A 413 18.71 -5.00 6.96
N PHE A 414 18.41 -3.79 7.40
CA PHE A 414 18.24 -2.60 6.56
C PHE A 414 19.29 -1.54 6.89
N TYR A 415 19.61 -0.68 5.92
CA TYR A 415 20.53 0.44 6.09
C TYR A 415 19.83 1.76 6.41
N TYR A 416 18.57 1.89 6.05
CA TYR A 416 17.74 3.08 6.29
C TYR A 416 16.67 2.78 7.32
N PHE A 417 16.24 3.81 8.05
CA PHE A 417 15.08 3.75 8.93
C PHE A 417 14.29 5.06 8.87
N VAL A 418 13.01 5.00 9.17
CA VAL A 418 12.17 6.19 9.28
C VAL A 418 12.50 6.90 10.59
N ASN A 419 13.06 8.10 10.48
CA ASN A 419 13.46 8.91 11.63
C ASN A 419 12.30 9.75 12.15
N GLN A 420 11.60 10.47 11.26
CA GLN A 420 10.44 11.28 11.62
C GLN A 420 9.36 11.21 10.54
N THR A 421 8.08 11.21 10.96
CA THR A 421 6.93 11.25 10.06
C THR A 421 6.03 12.42 10.44
N PHE A 422 5.65 13.20 9.44
CA PHE A 422 4.74 14.35 9.57
C PHE A 422 3.44 14.05 8.83
N VAL A 423 2.32 14.28 9.48
CA VAL A 423 0.97 14.19 8.90
C VAL A 423 0.29 15.54 9.05
N ASN A 424 -0.19 16.09 7.94
CA ASN A 424 -0.85 17.40 7.92
C ASN A 424 0.01 18.49 8.62
N GLY A 425 1.34 18.41 8.47
CA GLY A 425 2.31 19.36 9.02
C GLY A 425 2.63 19.17 10.51
N ASN A 426 2.10 18.15 11.15
CA ASN A 426 2.40 17.83 12.54
C ASN A 426 3.38 16.66 12.62
N LEU A 427 4.37 16.74 13.49
CA LEU A 427 5.22 15.59 13.83
C LEU A 427 4.37 14.57 14.58
N VAL A 428 4.18 13.38 14.02
CA VAL A 428 3.35 12.30 14.60
C VAL A 428 4.18 11.12 15.09
N TYR A 429 5.42 11.00 14.61
CA TYR A 429 6.32 9.92 14.96
C TYR A 429 7.78 10.36 14.90
N GLU A 430 8.57 9.91 15.85
CA GLU A 430 10.02 10.09 15.89
C GLU A 430 10.71 8.82 16.38
N ASN A 431 11.77 8.45 15.69
CA ASN A 431 12.67 7.37 16.11
C ASN A 431 14.12 7.77 15.87
N ASN A 432 14.91 7.84 16.94
CA ASN A 432 16.35 8.14 16.89
C ASN A 432 17.20 6.89 17.11
N ASN A 433 16.56 5.72 17.34
CA ASN A 433 17.20 4.42 17.49
C ASN A 433 16.38 3.33 16.81
N PRO A 434 16.76 2.85 15.60
CA PRO A 434 15.98 1.89 14.83
C PRO A 434 15.81 0.51 15.49
N ASN A 435 16.48 0.25 16.60
CA ASN A 435 16.29 -0.97 17.39
C ASN A 435 15.10 -0.87 18.37
N THR A 436 14.34 0.22 18.34
CA THR A 436 13.15 0.45 19.16
C THR A 436 11.93 0.78 18.29
N THR A 437 10.75 0.78 18.88
CA THR A 437 9.50 1.17 18.19
C THR A 437 9.34 2.68 17.99
N GLY A 438 10.25 3.52 18.54
CA GLY A 438 10.14 4.97 18.47
C GLY A 438 9.05 5.55 19.38
N THR A 439 8.74 6.83 19.18
CA THR A 439 7.77 7.59 19.96
C THR A 439 6.66 8.11 19.05
N PHE A 440 5.41 7.94 19.48
CA PHE A 440 4.23 8.50 18.81
C PHE A 440 3.71 9.71 19.59
N TYR A 441 3.35 10.77 18.86
CA TYR A 441 2.79 11.98 19.43
C TYR A 441 1.26 11.91 19.39
N GLU A 442 0.64 11.93 20.57
CA GLU A 442 -0.79 11.78 20.74
C GLU A 442 -1.56 13.08 20.45
N GLY A 443 -2.88 12.94 20.26
CA GLY A 443 -3.77 14.09 20.06
C GLY A 443 -3.82 14.62 18.63
N ILE A 444 -2.99 14.09 17.72
CA ILE A 444 -3.02 14.40 16.30
C ILE A 444 -3.81 13.29 15.58
N LYS A 445 -4.66 13.69 14.65
CA LYS A 445 -5.47 12.77 13.85
C LYS A 445 -5.24 12.99 12.35
N GLY A 446 -5.27 11.89 11.61
CA GLY A 446 -5.33 11.94 10.16
C GLY A 446 -6.63 12.56 9.65
N GLU A 447 -6.64 12.93 8.39
CA GLU A 447 -7.81 13.48 7.71
C GLU A 447 -8.38 12.47 6.70
N ARG A 448 -9.69 12.54 6.48
CA ARG A 448 -10.34 11.85 5.36
C ARG A 448 -9.75 12.39 4.04
N LEU A 449 -9.33 11.50 3.16
CA LEU A 449 -8.84 11.86 1.83
C LEU A 449 -10.00 12.37 0.96
N THR A 450 -9.71 13.39 0.16
CA THR A 450 -10.61 13.93 -0.86
C THR A 450 -10.01 13.73 -2.25
N PHE A 451 -10.86 13.53 -3.24
CA PHE A 451 -10.46 13.12 -4.57
C PHE A 451 -11.01 14.07 -5.62
N ASN A 452 -10.12 14.66 -6.43
CA ASN A 452 -10.52 15.43 -7.62
C ASN A 452 -10.49 14.50 -8.84
N ARG A 453 -11.68 14.11 -9.31
CA ARG A 453 -11.85 13.21 -10.46
C ARG A 453 -11.98 13.95 -11.80
N ASN A 454 -11.90 15.28 -11.80
CA ASN A 454 -12.11 16.08 -13.02
C ASN A 454 -10.90 16.07 -13.97
N HIS A 455 -9.76 15.53 -13.56
CA HIS A 455 -8.52 15.48 -14.34
C HIS A 455 -8.00 14.06 -14.55
N SER A 456 -8.78 13.03 -14.22
CA SER A 456 -8.36 11.63 -14.29
C SER A 456 -9.15 10.84 -15.35
#